data_4596c7901c60f58aa6970d8d50b57e1e
#
_entry.id   4596c7901c60f58aa6970d8d50b57e1e
#
_cell.length_a   1.000
_cell.length_b   1.000
_cell.length_c   1.000
_cell.angle_alpha   90.00
_cell.angle_beta   90.00
_cell.angle_gamma   90.00
#
_symmetry.space_group_name_H-M   'P 1'
#
loop_
_entity.id
_entity.type
_entity.pdbx_description
1 polymer ?
#
loop_
_entity_poly.entity_id
_entity_poly.type
_entity_poly.pdbx_seq_one_letter_code
_entity_poly.pdbx_strand_id
1 'polypeptide(L)'
;MTHALRTAPRMMLVLGGLFSPLLLAGLAVFSSGVPAHSGIANAVAEEATERATAKRLFAAGNFKESYKVYRRLALQPGTSASAVGGDLKQAIVCLGRLGRTPEVDALRDKVVSIHRRNWRLLLAAAQTLADGPHNGQVVAGEYQRGGSRGIRRGRVRARFASSFQRDRTIALGWLEQAVPLVAAEAGQPGQQERGRFHVELARILMQGREVGQSWRLANLTDT
;
A
#
# COMPACT_ATOMS: atom_id res chain seq x y z
N MET A 1 -12.94 53.68 37.89
CA MET A 1 -12.41 54.90 37.29
C MET A 1 -12.41 54.62 35.80
N THR A 2 -13.41 54.97 35.14
CA THR A 2 -13.78 56.20 34.41
C THR A 2 -13.17 56.23 33.00
N HIS A 3 -14.06 56.08 32.05
CA HIS A 3 -14.37 56.94 30.88
C HIS A 3 -13.41 56.82 29.67
N ALA A 4 -13.77 56.92 28.42
CA ALA A 4 -15.02 57.42 27.81
C ALA A 4 -15.07 57.04 26.31
N LEU A 5 -16.28 56.96 25.83
CA LEU A 5 -16.75 56.98 24.47
C LEU A 5 -16.38 58.23 23.66
N ARG A 6 -16.27 58.14 22.32
CA ARG A 6 -16.69 59.18 21.33
C ARG A 6 -16.73 58.56 19.93
N THR A 7 -17.85 58.22 19.41
CA THR A 7 -18.88 58.92 18.56
C THR A 7 -18.34 59.60 17.27
N ALA A 8 -18.99 59.21 16.22
CA ALA A 8 -18.96 59.58 14.80
C ALA A 8 -19.09 61.09 14.49
N PRO A 9 -19.02 61.54 13.20
CA PRO A 9 -20.26 61.62 12.44
C PRO A 9 -20.19 61.28 10.94
N ARG A 10 -21.40 61.05 10.45
CA ARG A 10 -21.84 61.01 9.05
C ARG A 10 -21.54 62.30 8.30
N MET A 11 -21.22 62.17 7.01
CA MET A 11 -21.58 63.24 6.06
C MET A 11 -21.99 62.61 4.72
N MET A 12 -23.19 62.91 4.37
CA MET A 12 -23.96 62.61 3.17
C MET A 12 -23.74 63.76 2.20
N LEU A 13 -23.44 63.52 0.96
CA LEU A 13 -23.84 64.44 -0.10
C LEU A 13 -24.14 63.70 -1.41
N VAL A 14 -25.14 64.19 -2.03
CA VAL A 14 -25.99 63.68 -3.10
C VAL A 14 -25.59 64.40 -4.42
N LEU A 15 -26.01 63.80 -5.52
CA LEU A 15 -26.33 64.30 -6.85
C LEU A 15 -25.26 64.21 -7.95
N GLY A 16 -25.72 63.59 -9.01
CA GLY A 16 -25.49 64.11 -10.34
C GLY A 16 -25.36 63.02 -11.40
N GLY A 17 -26.48 62.68 -12.01
CA GLY A 17 -26.63 61.75 -13.12
C GLY A 17 -25.90 62.14 -14.38
N LEU A 18 -25.78 61.21 -15.27
CA LEU A 18 -25.98 61.36 -16.74
C LEU A 18 -26.00 59.95 -17.35
N PHE A 19 -27.11 59.68 -17.99
CA PHE A 19 -27.36 58.55 -18.89
C PHE A 19 -26.38 58.55 -20.07
N SER A 20 -25.82 57.40 -20.38
CA SER A 20 -25.49 57.07 -21.79
C SER A 20 -25.53 55.56 -21.99
N PRO A 21 -26.30 55.04 -22.92
CA PRO A 21 -26.33 53.63 -23.28
C PRO A 21 -25.27 53.40 -24.38
N LEU A 22 -24.66 52.29 -24.43
CA LEU A 22 -24.38 51.45 -25.59
C LEU A 22 -23.18 50.52 -25.35
N LEU A 23 -23.44 49.33 -25.67
CA LEU A 23 -22.65 48.21 -26.21
C LEU A 23 -22.62 47.01 -25.28
N LEU A 24 -23.62 46.16 -25.48
CA LEU A 24 -23.56 44.73 -25.22
C LEU A 24 -22.44 44.16 -26.16
N ALA A 25 -21.26 43.96 -25.62
CA ALA A 25 -20.32 43.01 -26.17
C ALA A 25 -20.39 41.77 -25.28
N GLY A 26 -21.05 40.74 -25.78
CA GLY A 26 -21.12 39.44 -25.14
C GLY A 26 -19.76 38.82 -24.96
N LEU A 27 -19.18 38.89 -23.77
CA LEU A 27 -18.08 38.04 -23.37
C LEU A 27 -18.69 36.67 -23.00
N ALA A 28 -18.75 35.78 -24.00
CA ALA A 28 -18.95 34.38 -23.75
C ALA A 28 -17.71 33.89 -22.96
N VAL A 29 -17.85 33.86 -21.63
CA VAL A 29 -16.92 33.15 -20.77
C VAL A 29 -17.09 31.67 -21.11
N PHE A 30 -16.24 31.17 -22.02
CA PHE A 30 -16.00 29.75 -22.16
C PHE A 30 -15.43 29.28 -20.83
N SER A 31 -16.32 28.89 -19.92
CA SER A 31 -15.99 28.08 -18.76
C SER A 31 -15.50 26.74 -19.31
N SER A 32 -14.22 26.67 -19.62
CA SER A 32 -13.52 25.40 -19.84
C SER A 32 -13.49 24.67 -18.51
N GLY A 33 -14.61 24.08 -18.14
CA GLY A 33 -14.70 23.15 -17.02
C GLY A 33 -13.74 22.00 -17.30
N VAL A 34 -12.61 22.00 -16.60
CA VAL A 34 -11.60 20.93 -16.67
C VAL A 34 -12.22 19.66 -16.08
N PRO A 35 -12.48 18.61 -16.87
CA PRO A 35 -13.11 17.38 -16.37
C PRO A 35 -12.11 16.42 -15.70
N ALA A 36 -11.03 16.95 -15.11
CA ALA A 36 -9.96 16.11 -14.57
C ALA A 36 -10.35 15.39 -13.26
N HIS A 37 -11.33 15.86 -12.52
CA HIS A 37 -11.72 15.27 -11.23
C HIS A 37 -12.72 14.11 -11.35
N SER A 38 -13.54 14.09 -12.41
CA SER A 38 -14.54 13.03 -12.61
C SER A 38 -13.90 11.69 -13.02
N GLY A 39 -12.82 11.70 -13.75
CA GLY A 39 -12.13 10.50 -14.20
C GLY A 39 -11.51 9.69 -13.05
N ILE A 40 -10.87 10.37 -12.10
CA ILE A 40 -10.24 9.72 -10.94
C ILE A 40 -11.30 9.12 -10.00
N ALA A 41 -12.36 9.87 -9.72
CA ALA A 41 -13.46 9.38 -8.86
C ALA A 41 -14.14 8.14 -9.47
N ASN A 42 -14.37 8.13 -10.77
CA ASN A 42 -14.93 6.98 -11.49
C ASN A 42 -14.01 5.76 -11.45
N ALA A 43 -12.70 5.94 -11.65
CA ALA A 43 -11.72 4.86 -11.57
C ALA A 43 -11.67 4.23 -10.17
N VAL A 44 -11.69 5.05 -9.12
CA VAL A 44 -11.70 4.56 -7.71
C VAL A 44 -13.00 3.79 -7.41
N ALA A 45 -14.15 4.27 -7.92
CA ALA A 45 -15.44 3.57 -7.76
C ALA A 45 -15.46 2.22 -8.51
N GLU A 46 -14.88 2.17 -9.69
CA GLU A 46 -14.74 0.94 -10.47
C GLU A 46 -13.86 -0.08 -9.75
N GLU A 47 -12.68 0.35 -9.26
CA GLU A 47 -11.81 -0.51 -8.45
C GLU A 47 -12.51 -1.06 -7.19
N ALA A 48 -13.31 -0.22 -6.51
CA ALA A 48 -14.07 -0.66 -5.34
C ALA A 48 -15.10 -1.74 -5.69
N THR A 49 -15.80 -1.58 -6.84
CA THR A 49 -16.76 -2.56 -7.35
C THR A 49 -16.08 -3.88 -7.72
N GLU A 50 -14.91 -3.82 -8.34
CA GLU A 50 -14.11 -4.99 -8.68
C GLU A 50 -13.64 -5.73 -7.42
N ARG A 51 -13.15 -5.00 -6.39
CA ARG A 51 -12.79 -5.60 -5.10
C ARG A 51 -13.98 -6.28 -4.43
N ALA A 52 -15.16 -5.66 -4.46
CA ALA A 52 -16.38 -6.26 -3.94
C ALA A 52 -16.75 -7.54 -4.67
N THR A 53 -16.59 -7.57 -5.99
CA THR A 53 -16.80 -8.76 -6.81
C THR A 53 -15.77 -9.86 -6.49
N ALA A 54 -14.49 -9.51 -6.40
CA ALA A 54 -13.44 -10.46 -6.04
C ALA A 54 -13.68 -11.07 -4.64
N LYS A 55 -14.13 -10.25 -3.67
CA LYS A 55 -14.48 -10.72 -2.33
C LYS A 55 -15.64 -11.72 -2.35
N ARG A 56 -16.68 -11.46 -3.15
CA ARG A 56 -17.80 -12.41 -3.32
C ARG A 56 -17.35 -13.71 -3.96
N LEU A 57 -16.52 -13.65 -4.99
CA LEU A 57 -15.94 -14.84 -5.64
C LEU A 57 -15.10 -15.64 -4.63
N PHE A 58 -14.30 -15.00 -3.81
CA PHE A 58 -13.52 -15.65 -2.78
C PHE A 58 -14.42 -16.38 -1.76
N ALA A 59 -15.46 -15.70 -1.27
CA ALA A 59 -16.42 -16.26 -0.33
C ALA A 59 -17.18 -17.47 -0.92
N ALA A 60 -17.42 -17.46 -2.24
CA ALA A 60 -18.05 -18.58 -2.98
C ALA A 60 -17.06 -19.72 -3.31
N GLY A 61 -15.79 -19.65 -2.88
CA GLY A 61 -14.78 -20.66 -3.18
C GLY A 61 -14.14 -20.53 -4.57
N ASN A 62 -14.55 -19.57 -5.37
CA ASN A 62 -14.04 -19.32 -6.71
C ASN A 62 -12.66 -18.61 -6.68
N PHE A 63 -11.69 -19.24 -6.01
CA PHE A 63 -10.37 -18.64 -5.73
C PHE A 63 -9.60 -18.27 -7.01
N LYS A 64 -9.77 -19.01 -8.11
CA LYS A 64 -9.08 -18.73 -9.37
C LYS A 64 -9.54 -17.40 -9.98
N GLU A 65 -10.85 -17.16 -10.03
CA GLU A 65 -11.41 -15.92 -10.58
C GLU A 65 -11.15 -14.72 -9.64
N SER A 66 -11.30 -14.93 -8.33
CA SER A 66 -10.91 -13.94 -7.32
C SER A 66 -9.44 -13.52 -7.46
N TYR A 67 -8.55 -14.50 -7.63
CA TYR A 67 -7.12 -14.25 -7.87
C TYR A 67 -6.87 -13.38 -9.10
N LYS A 68 -7.56 -13.66 -10.22
CA LYS A 68 -7.39 -12.85 -11.45
C LYS A 68 -7.67 -11.38 -11.21
N VAL A 69 -8.75 -11.07 -10.48
CA VAL A 69 -9.12 -9.67 -10.17
C VAL A 69 -8.09 -9.03 -9.25
N TYR A 70 -7.78 -9.64 -8.09
CA TYR A 70 -6.81 -9.09 -7.15
C TYR A 70 -5.41 -8.94 -7.75
N ARG A 71 -4.97 -9.93 -8.55
CA ARG A 71 -3.69 -9.86 -9.27
C ARG A 71 -3.65 -8.68 -10.25
N ARG A 72 -4.73 -8.45 -11.01
CA ARG A 72 -4.80 -7.33 -11.94
C ARG A 72 -4.73 -6.01 -11.20
N LEU A 73 -5.54 -5.81 -10.16
CA LEU A 73 -5.53 -4.60 -9.33
C LEU A 73 -4.14 -4.36 -8.70
N ALA A 74 -3.51 -5.39 -8.16
CA ALA A 74 -2.19 -5.27 -7.56
C ALA A 74 -1.08 -4.91 -8.57
N LEU A 75 -1.21 -5.33 -9.84
CA LEU A 75 -0.24 -5.06 -10.89
C LEU A 75 -0.51 -3.77 -11.68
N GLN A 76 -1.64 -3.13 -11.47
CA GLN A 76 -2.03 -1.90 -12.19
C GLN A 76 -1.36 -0.68 -11.56
N PRO A 77 -0.52 0.10 -12.29
CA PRO A 77 0.22 1.22 -11.72
C PRO A 77 -0.64 2.34 -11.13
N GLY A 78 -1.87 2.52 -11.67
CA GLY A 78 -2.82 3.56 -11.23
C GLY A 78 -3.72 3.15 -10.07
N THR A 79 -3.59 1.94 -9.53
CA THR A 79 -4.42 1.47 -8.41
C THR A 79 -4.22 2.35 -7.17
N SER A 80 -5.31 2.58 -6.45
CA SER A 80 -5.33 3.35 -5.21
C SER A 80 -4.20 2.93 -4.26
N ALA A 81 -3.36 3.90 -3.89
CA ALA A 81 -2.18 3.67 -3.07
C ALA A 81 -2.50 3.05 -1.69
N SER A 82 -3.67 3.35 -1.14
CA SER A 82 -4.13 2.79 0.14
C SER A 82 -4.66 1.35 0.02
N ALA A 83 -5.13 0.95 -1.17
CA ALA A 83 -5.82 -0.33 -1.38
C ALA A 83 -4.91 -1.43 -1.95
N VAL A 84 -3.89 -1.07 -2.75
CA VAL A 84 -3.03 -2.03 -3.47
C VAL A 84 -2.33 -3.04 -2.54
N GLY A 85 -1.99 -2.65 -1.33
CA GLY A 85 -1.43 -3.56 -0.33
C GLY A 85 -2.42 -4.64 0.11
N GLY A 86 -3.70 -4.29 0.22
CA GLY A 86 -4.79 -5.23 0.47
C GLY A 86 -5.00 -6.18 -0.70
N ASP A 87 -4.95 -5.67 -1.93
CA ASP A 87 -5.09 -6.46 -3.15
C ASP A 87 -3.97 -7.51 -3.27
N LEU A 88 -2.72 -7.12 -2.97
CA LEU A 88 -1.59 -8.05 -2.91
C LEU A 88 -1.82 -9.16 -1.87
N LYS A 89 -2.22 -8.80 -0.63
CA LYS A 89 -2.50 -9.78 0.42
C LYS A 89 -3.57 -10.78 0.00
N GLN A 90 -4.66 -10.31 -0.58
CA GLN A 90 -5.75 -11.18 -1.04
C GLN A 90 -5.32 -12.07 -2.21
N ALA A 91 -4.53 -11.57 -3.15
CA ALA A 91 -3.96 -12.37 -4.23
C ALA A 91 -3.08 -13.51 -3.69
N ILE A 92 -2.25 -13.23 -2.68
CA ILE A 92 -1.41 -14.24 -2.00
C ILE A 92 -2.26 -15.30 -1.31
N VAL A 93 -3.33 -14.88 -0.60
CA VAL A 93 -4.27 -15.82 0.02
C VAL A 93 -4.92 -16.72 -1.02
N CYS A 94 -5.35 -16.17 -2.17
CA CYS A 94 -5.90 -16.94 -3.26
C CYS A 94 -4.90 -17.99 -3.80
N LEU A 95 -3.62 -17.60 -3.99
CA LEU A 95 -2.57 -18.54 -4.41
C LEU A 95 -2.40 -19.68 -3.41
N GLY A 96 -2.43 -19.38 -2.11
CA GLY A 96 -2.40 -20.40 -1.07
C GLY A 96 -3.58 -21.39 -1.17
N ARG A 97 -4.80 -20.88 -1.38
CA ARG A 97 -6.01 -21.71 -1.56
C ARG A 97 -5.96 -22.57 -2.82
N LEU A 98 -5.28 -22.09 -3.85
CA LEU A 98 -5.07 -22.81 -5.12
C LEU A 98 -3.90 -23.80 -5.09
N GLY A 99 -3.13 -23.87 -3.99
CA GLY A 99 -1.92 -24.69 -3.91
C GLY A 99 -0.76 -24.16 -4.77
N ARG A 100 -0.81 -22.88 -5.19
CA ARG A 100 0.15 -22.21 -6.05
C ARG A 100 1.14 -21.34 -5.27
N THR A 101 1.50 -21.77 -4.08
CA THR A 101 2.43 -21.06 -3.18
C THR A 101 3.79 -20.71 -3.82
N PRO A 102 4.38 -21.52 -4.72
CA PRO A 102 5.63 -21.16 -5.39
C PRO A 102 5.58 -19.86 -6.20
N GLU A 103 4.40 -19.40 -6.62
CA GLU A 103 4.24 -18.18 -7.40
C GLU A 103 4.18 -16.90 -6.55
N VAL A 104 4.08 -17.04 -5.22
CA VAL A 104 3.87 -15.91 -4.29
C VAL A 104 5.05 -14.93 -4.34
N ASP A 105 6.30 -15.43 -4.35
CA ASP A 105 7.48 -14.57 -4.33
C ASP A 105 7.56 -13.74 -5.61
N ALA A 106 7.39 -14.35 -6.79
CA ALA A 106 7.40 -13.66 -8.07
C ALA A 106 6.29 -12.61 -8.20
N LEU A 107 5.08 -12.91 -7.69
CA LEU A 107 3.99 -11.93 -7.67
C LEU A 107 4.34 -10.73 -6.79
N ARG A 108 4.82 -10.98 -5.58
CA ARG A 108 5.18 -9.94 -4.60
C ARG A 108 6.25 -9.01 -5.15
N ASP A 109 7.33 -9.56 -5.68
CA ASP A 109 8.45 -8.81 -6.23
C ASP A 109 8.00 -7.92 -7.39
N LYS A 110 7.14 -8.44 -8.27
CA LYS A 110 6.59 -7.68 -9.39
C LYS A 110 5.70 -6.52 -8.91
N VAL A 111 4.82 -6.74 -7.93
CA VAL A 111 3.97 -5.68 -7.37
C VAL A 111 4.82 -4.62 -6.67
N VAL A 112 5.82 -5.01 -5.89
CA VAL A 112 6.75 -4.08 -5.23
C VAL A 112 7.53 -3.26 -6.26
N SER A 113 7.98 -3.85 -7.35
CA SER A 113 8.71 -3.12 -8.41
C SER A 113 7.86 -2.03 -9.07
N ILE A 114 6.56 -2.27 -9.25
CA ILE A 114 5.62 -1.29 -9.83
C ILE A 114 5.33 -0.15 -8.85
N HIS A 115 5.11 -0.47 -7.58
CA HIS A 115 4.65 0.48 -6.57
C HIS A 115 5.73 0.85 -5.54
N ARG A 116 7.00 0.83 -5.92
CA ARG A 116 8.16 1.02 -5.03
C ARG A 116 8.17 2.33 -4.22
N ARG A 117 7.38 3.33 -4.62
CA ARG A 117 7.23 4.61 -3.92
C ARG A 117 6.00 4.67 -3.01
N ASN A 118 5.29 3.57 -2.85
CA ASN A 118 4.12 3.46 -1.98
C ASN A 118 4.51 2.74 -0.69
N TRP A 119 4.74 3.48 0.38
CA TRP A 119 5.14 2.91 1.66
C TRP A 119 4.08 1.96 2.26
N ARG A 120 2.78 2.17 2.00
CA ARG A 120 1.71 1.28 2.45
C ARG A 120 1.80 -0.09 1.80
N LEU A 121 2.16 -0.11 0.51
CA LEU A 121 2.43 -1.37 -0.17
C LEU A 121 3.70 -2.03 0.34
N LEU A 122 4.80 -1.29 0.50
CA LEU A 122 6.05 -1.83 1.03
C LEU A 122 5.84 -2.47 2.41
N LEU A 123 5.06 -1.82 3.28
CA LEU A 123 4.65 -2.37 4.57
C LEU A 123 3.83 -3.66 4.40
N ALA A 124 2.82 -3.65 3.53
CA ALA A 124 1.99 -4.83 3.27
C ALA A 124 2.80 -6.00 2.72
N ALA A 125 3.72 -5.73 1.80
CA ALA A 125 4.63 -6.72 1.23
C ALA A 125 5.56 -7.31 2.30
N ALA A 126 6.17 -6.46 3.15
CA ALA A 126 7.00 -6.88 4.27
C ALA A 126 6.22 -7.78 5.25
N GLN A 127 4.99 -7.41 5.60
CA GLN A 127 4.12 -8.23 6.44
C GLN A 127 3.84 -9.60 5.82
N THR A 128 3.58 -9.67 4.49
CA THR A 128 3.35 -10.96 3.82
C THR A 128 4.58 -11.87 3.79
N LEU A 129 5.79 -11.30 3.92
CA LEU A 129 7.01 -12.08 4.13
C LEU A 129 7.16 -12.53 5.59
N ALA A 130 7.01 -11.59 6.51
CA ALA A 130 7.24 -11.84 7.93
C ALA A 130 6.23 -12.84 8.55
N ASP A 131 4.97 -12.80 8.08
CA ASP A 131 3.88 -13.62 8.59
C ASP A 131 3.57 -14.84 7.69
N GLY A 132 4.25 -14.94 6.56
CA GLY A 132 4.06 -16.00 5.60
C GLY A 132 4.78 -17.32 5.96
N PRO A 133 4.51 -18.39 5.22
CA PRO A 133 5.22 -19.65 5.42
C PRO A 133 6.68 -19.50 4.95
N HIS A 134 7.62 -19.86 5.83
CA HIS A 134 9.06 -19.80 5.54
C HIS A 134 9.64 -21.15 5.06
N ASN A 135 8.81 -22.17 4.94
CA ASN A 135 9.22 -23.49 4.52
C ASN A 135 9.17 -23.60 3.00
N GLY A 136 10.14 -24.27 2.45
CA GLY A 136 10.22 -24.57 1.03
C GLY A 136 11.20 -25.66 0.74
N GLN A 137 11.48 -25.82 -0.52
CA GLN A 137 12.43 -26.81 -1.03
C GLN A 137 13.39 -26.15 -2.01
N VAL A 138 14.63 -26.59 -2.02
CA VAL A 138 15.60 -26.26 -3.07
C VAL A 138 15.54 -27.38 -4.10
N VAL A 139 15.14 -27.03 -5.31
CA VAL A 139 15.02 -27.93 -6.46
C VAL A 139 15.92 -27.38 -7.56
N ALA A 140 16.86 -28.18 -8.03
CA ALA A 140 17.85 -27.75 -9.04
C ALA A 140 18.58 -26.43 -8.70
N GLY A 141 18.83 -26.17 -7.41
CA GLY A 141 19.50 -24.96 -6.94
C GLY A 141 18.56 -23.78 -6.67
N GLU A 142 17.29 -23.84 -7.05
CA GLU A 142 16.32 -22.78 -6.84
C GLU A 142 15.42 -23.06 -5.63
N TYR A 143 15.19 -22.03 -4.81
CA TYR A 143 14.25 -22.11 -3.70
C TYR A 143 12.82 -21.97 -4.20
N GLN A 144 11.97 -22.91 -3.84
CA GLN A 144 10.53 -22.91 -4.09
C GLN A 144 9.79 -22.89 -2.76
N ARG A 145 8.97 -21.86 -2.51
CA ARG A 145 8.16 -21.70 -1.30
C ARG A 145 7.05 -22.73 -1.27
N GLY A 146 6.84 -23.30 -0.07
CA GLY A 146 5.85 -24.34 0.17
C GLY A 146 6.37 -25.74 -0.15
N GLY A 147 5.67 -26.74 0.41
CA GLY A 147 5.97 -28.13 0.13
C GLY A 147 5.19 -28.59 -1.10
N SER A 148 5.86 -28.97 -2.15
CA SER A 148 5.21 -29.67 -3.25
C SER A 148 4.92 -31.11 -2.84
N ARG A 149 3.69 -31.43 -2.50
CA ARG A 149 3.24 -32.83 -2.35
C ARG A 149 3.34 -33.65 -3.63
N GLY A 150 3.80 -33.05 -4.74
CA GLY A 150 3.77 -33.63 -6.08
C GLY A 150 5.11 -33.96 -6.71
N ILE A 151 6.26 -33.58 -6.14
CA ILE A 151 7.56 -33.90 -6.75
C ILE A 151 8.06 -35.28 -6.28
N ARG A 152 7.27 -36.31 -6.59
CA ARG A 152 7.75 -37.70 -6.67
C ARG A 152 8.01 -38.13 -8.12
N ARG A 153 8.23 -37.22 -9.03
CA ARG A 153 8.56 -37.56 -10.44
C ARG A 153 10.00 -37.16 -10.75
N GLY A 154 10.88 -38.14 -10.68
CA GLY A 154 12.23 -38.06 -11.23
C GLY A 154 13.31 -37.92 -10.17
N ARG A 155 14.56 -38.12 -10.61
CA ARG A 155 15.81 -38.19 -9.83
C ARG A 155 16.27 -36.84 -9.24
N VAL A 156 15.40 -35.83 -9.16
CA VAL A 156 15.80 -34.51 -8.61
C VAL A 156 15.65 -34.56 -7.09
N ARG A 157 16.77 -34.47 -6.38
CA ARG A 157 16.80 -34.37 -4.91
C ARG A 157 16.36 -33.01 -4.50
N ALA A 158 15.09 -32.89 -4.04
CA ALA A 158 14.62 -31.70 -3.36
C ALA A 158 15.13 -31.72 -1.91
N ARG A 159 15.76 -30.62 -1.47
CA ARG A 159 16.19 -30.43 -0.09
C ARG A 159 15.29 -29.43 0.61
N PHE A 160 14.77 -29.80 1.77
CA PHE A 160 14.03 -28.86 2.61
C PHE A 160 14.90 -27.67 3.00
N ALA A 161 14.35 -26.47 2.95
CA ALA A 161 15.03 -25.25 3.34
C ALA A 161 14.05 -24.26 3.99
N SER A 162 14.54 -23.51 4.97
CA SER A 162 13.82 -22.38 5.55
C SER A 162 14.28 -21.09 4.90
N SER A 163 13.33 -20.24 4.50
CA SER A 163 13.60 -18.90 3.97
C SER A 163 13.52 -17.81 5.03
N PHE A 164 13.32 -18.14 6.31
CA PHE A 164 13.05 -17.15 7.36
C PHE A 164 14.03 -15.98 7.37
N GLN A 165 15.34 -16.24 7.37
CA GLN A 165 16.35 -15.17 7.40
C GLN A 165 16.35 -14.34 6.12
N ARG A 166 16.23 -14.99 4.95
CA ARG A 166 16.10 -14.31 3.66
C ARG A 166 14.87 -13.41 3.64
N ASP A 167 13.73 -13.94 4.02
CA ASP A 167 12.45 -13.23 4.00
C ASP A 167 12.48 -12.02 4.94
N ARG A 168 13.07 -12.21 6.13
CA ARG A 168 13.25 -11.12 7.10
C ARG A 168 14.16 -10.02 6.55
N THR A 169 15.28 -10.39 5.92
CA THR A 169 16.20 -9.40 5.32
C THR A 169 15.54 -8.61 4.21
N ILE A 170 14.78 -9.27 3.33
CA ILE A 170 14.04 -8.61 2.26
C ILE A 170 12.95 -7.69 2.84
N ALA A 171 12.19 -8.16 3.83
CA ALA A 171 11.14 -7.37 4.49
C ALA A 171 11.72 -6.11 5.14
N LEU A 172 12.85 -6.23 5.84
CA LEU A 172 13.54 -5.07 6.44
C LEU A 172 14.06 -4.09 5.40
N GLY A 173 14.61 -4.57 4.27
CA GLY A 173 15.03 -3.70 3.16
C GLY A 173 13.86 -2.90 2.55
N TRP A 174 12.68 -3.50 2.41
CA TRP A 174 11.48 -2.75 1.96
C TRP A 174 11.00 -1.75 3.01
N LEU A 175 11.07 -2.08 4.30
CA LEU A 175 10.70 -1.15 5.36
C LEU A 175 11.71 0.01 5.48
N GLU A 176 13.00 -0.25 5.31
CA GLU A 176 14.04 0.79 5.25
C GLU A 176 13.75 1.77 4.09
N GLN A 177 13.43 1.25 2.90
CA GLN A 177 13.00 2.06 1.76
C GLN A 177 11.74 2.87 2.07
N ALA A 178 10.82 2.34 2.87
CA ALA A 178 9.56 3.00 3.22
C ALA A 178 9.74 4.14 4.25
N VAL A 179 10.73 4.09 5.14
CA VAL A 179 10.96 5.10 6.21
C VAL A 179 10.95 6.54 5.68
N PRO A 180 11.76 6.93 4.67
CA PRO A 180 11.74 8.29 4.17
C PRO A 180 10.41 8.66 3.49
N LEU A 181 9.69 7.70 2.90
CA LEU A 181 8.37 7.94 2.29
C LEU A 181 7.31 8.23 3.35
N VAL A 182 7.36 7.52 4.47
CA VAL A 182 6.47 7.75 5.63
C VAL A 182 6.75 9.12 6.24
N ALA A 183 8.03 9.50 6.37
CA ALA A 183 8.42 10.81 6.91
C ALA A 183 8.01 11.97 5.99
N ALA A 184 8.09 11.78 4.68
CA ALA A 184 7.72 12.79 3.69
C ALA A 184 6.20 13.02 3.58
N GLU A 185 5.37 12.08 4.00
CA GLU A 185 3.90 12.22 4.03
C GLU A 185 3.49 13.03 5.27
N ALA A 186 3.74 14.34 5.22
CA ALA A 186 3.33 15.27 6.27
C ALA A 186 1.83 15.56 6.19
N GLY A 187 1.11 15.40 7.30
CA GLY A 187 -0.30 15.78 7.40
C GLY A 187 -1.18 14.75 8.12
N GLN A 188 -2.33 15.19 8.55
CA GLN A 188 -3.45 14.38 9.01
C GLN A 188 -4.25 13.94 7.76
N PRO A 189 -4.70 12.71 7.58
CA PRO A 189 -5.12 11.72 8.57
C PRO A 189 -4.12 10.55 8.77
N GLY A 190 -2.95 10.59 8.17
CA GLY A 190 -2.00 9.46 8.21
C GLY A 190 -1.26 9.20 9.53
N GLN A 191 -1.47 9.99 10.59
CA GLN A 191 -0.69 9.84 11.83
C GLN A 191 -0.83 8.46 12.48
N GLN A 192 -2.05 7.92 12.53
CA GLN A 192 -2.29 6.59 13.08
C GLN A 192 -1.67 5.48 12.22
N GLU A 193 -1.73 5.63 10.88
CA GLU A 193 -1.10 4.66 9.97
C GLU A 193 0.42 4.71 10.07
N ARG A 194 1.02 5.91 10.21
CA ARG A 194 2.46 6.06 10.46
C ARG A 194 2.88 5.43 11.78
N GLY A 195 2.10 5.61 12.85
CA GLY A 195 2.33 4.93 14.11
C GLY A 195 2.33 3.40 13.95
N ARG A 196 1.35 2.85 13.24
CA ARG A 196 1.30 1.42 12.91
C ARG A 196 2.51 0.96 12.11
N PHE A 197 2.98 1.76 11.14
CA PHE A 197 4.19 1.45 10.38
C PHE A 197 5.39 1.24 11.31
N HIS A 198 5.64 2.15 12.25
CA HIS A 198 6.78 2.05 13.17
C HIS A 198 6.64 0.86 14.14
N VAL A 199 5.43 0.56 14.59
CA VAL A 199 5.15 -0.64 15.40
C VAL A 199 5.47 -1.92 14.61
N GLU A 200 5.05 -2.00 13.36
CA GLU A 200 5.32 -3.16 12.51
C GLU A 200 6.80 -3.28 12.16
N LEU A 201 7.49 -2.16 11.89
CA LEU A 201 8.94 -2.15 11.71
C LEU A 201 9.64 -2.72 12.95
N ALA A 202 9.27 -2.25 14.14
CA ALA A 202 9.83 -2.76 15.40
C ALA A 202 9.54 -4.25 15.58
N ARG A 203 8.31 -4.71 15.28
CA ARG A 203 7.92 -6.12 15.35
C ARG A 203 8.81 -7.00 14.46
N ILE A 204 9.02 -6.61 13.21
CA ILE A 204 9.84 -7.38 12.26
C ILE A 204 11.33 -7.30 12.62
N LEU A 205 11.80 -6.17 13.15
CA LEU A 205 13.17 -6.04 13.67
C LEU A 205 13.44 -7.00 14.86
N MET A 206 12.44 -7.21 15.70
CA MET A 206 12.56 -8.12 16.86
C MET A 206 12.28 -9.58 16.53
N GLN A 207 11.66 -9.86 15.38
CA GLN A 207 11.33 -11.21 14.94
C GLN A 207 12.60 -12.06 14.76
N GLY A 208 12.59 -13.30 15.28
CA GLY A 208 13.74 -14.19 15.22
C GLY A 208 14.87 -13.87 16.21
N ARG A 209 14.68 -12.91 17.09
CA ARG A 209 15.50 -12.72 18.28
C ARG A 209 14.93 -13.60 19.40
N GLU A 210 14.99 -14.90 19.19
CA GLU A 210 14.61 -15.84 20.23
C GLU A 210 15.60 -15.75 21.41
N VAL A 211 15.08 -15.92 22.62
CA VAL A 211 15.83 -15.89 23.90
C VAL A 211 17.08 -16.80 23.85
N GLY A 212 17.07 -17.85 23.02
CA GLY A 212 18.21 -18.72 22.78
C GLY A 212 19.43 -18.10 22.11
N GLN A 213 19.33 -16.87 21.57
CA GLN A 213 20.50 -16.16 20.96
C GLN A 213 20.97 -14.97 21.81
N SER A 214 20.36 -14.69 22.93
CA SER A 214 20.79 -13.61 23.84
C SER A 214 22.21 -13.80 24.37
N TRP A 215 22.68 -15.05 24.45
CA TRP A 215 24.07 -15.37 24.83
C TRP A 215 25.11 -14.79 23.83
N ARG A 216 24.74 -14.60 22.54
CA ARG A 216 25.63 -13.99 21.55
C ARG A 216 25.83 -12.49 21.79
N LEU A 217 24.86 -11.84 22.41
CA LEU A 217 24.98 -10.42 22.80
C LEU A 217 25.82 -10.28 24.08
N ALA A 218 25.76 -11.25 24.99
CA ALA A 218 26.59 -11.27 26.19
C ALA A 218 28.08 -11.30 25.87
N ASN A 219 28.50 -12.02 24.80
CA ASN A 219 29.89 -12.09 24.38
C ASN A 219 30.42 -10.83 23.71
N LEU A 220 29.56 -9.82 23.41
CA LEU A 220 29.97 -8.52 22.86
C LEU A 220 30.21 -7.46 23.93
N THR A 221 29.88 -7.75 25.20
CA THR A 221 30.04 -6.84 26.33
C THR A 221 31.29 -7.12 27.18
N ASP A 222 32.03 -8.19 26.86
CA ASP A 222 33.26 -8.58 27.56
C ASP A 222 34.54 -8.11 26.81
N THR A 223 34.52 -6.88 26.25
CA THR A 223 35.72 -6.24 25.67
C THR A 223 36.10 -5.00 26.43
#